data_680f5bad5180b0416ba8d571371f20f9
#
_entry.id   680f5bad5180b0416ba8d571371f20f9
#
_cell.length_a   1.000
_cell.length_b   1.000
_cell.length_c   1.000
_cell.angle_alpha   90.00
_cell.angle_beta   90.00
_cell.angle_gamma   90.00
#
_symmetry.space_group_name_H-M   'P 1'
#
loop_
_entity.id
_entity.type
_entity.pdbx_description
1 polymer ?
#
loop_
_entity_poly.entity_id
_entity_poly.type
_entity_poly.pdbx_seq_one_letter_code
_entity_poly.pdbx_strand_id
1 'polypeptide(L)'
;MQDFPFNIKDVAYLLNLHIRHKNTVSLDADCPFCGDRKGKLNLNLKKNVFKCNRCGESGGMLALYGKIYGVDNQTACKEIKDALGRNEKAPSYQVTYKKVEPKEAEIENAPPASDEVKHRTYSMLFSLLVLAESHKKNLLARGLSEKAIEENGYKSTPVFGFKKLTGKLIASGCTVKGVPGFYQDADGEWTIYFNPKSAGYMIPVKNLDGLTVGVQIRLDRPYDGRKYIWLSSVNFHMGVSSGSPIHLAGEAGAKVVFVTEGPLKGDVSRFLSGRTFACVPGVNQYANLAPFLESMKALGTEFVYEAYDMDKLLKPVCRGDYDEKCFHCENFKKERKKQAILCEKKQRKRKNIQRGCGKLAGICRALELPGKSLIWDLDMDGEWAGHIKGVDDYLCSLNK
;
A
#
# COMPACT_ATOMS: atom_id res chain seq x y z
N MET A 1 -9.36 9.13 39.38
CA MET A 1 -8.10 8.66 38.78
C MET A 1 -7.01 8.91 39.81
N GLN A 2 -6.15 7.94 40.13
CA GLN A 2 -4.98 8.21 40.96
C GLN A 2 -4.03 9.10 40.17
N ASP A 3 -3.76 10.30 40.64
CA ASP A 3 -2.78 11.18 40.07
C ASP A 3 -1.38 10.68 40.46
N PHE A 4 -0.65 10.17 39.46
CA PHE A 4 0.73 9.76 39.62
C PHE A 4 1.65 10.96 39.35
N PRO A 5 2.75 11.17 40.11
CA PRO A 5 3.70 12.24 39.87
C PRO A 5 4.58 12.04 38.63
N PHE A 6 4.28 11.06 37.81
CA PHE A 6 4.98 10.71 36.57
C PHE A 6 4.00 10.19 35.52
N ASN A 7 4.43 10.15 34.28
CA ASN A 7 3.63 9.70 33.13
C ASN A 7 4.40 8.66 32.29
N ILE A 8 3.77 8.11 31.25
CA ILE A 8 4.37 7.05 30.44
C ILE A 8 5.64 7.50 29.70
N LYS A 9 5.79 8.81 29.44
CA LYS A 9 7.00 9.36 28.82
C LYS A 9 8.18 9.27 29.80
N ASP A 10 7.95 9.60 31.07
CA ASP A 10 8.96 9.51 32.11
C ASP A 10 9.42 8.06 32.30
N VAL A 11 8.49 7.12 32.31
CA VAL A 11 8.79 5.67 32.36
C VAL A 11 9.56 5.21 31.14
N ALA A 12 9.20 5.66 29.92
CA ALA A 12 9.93 5.30 28.71
C ALA A 12 11.39 5.76 28.73
N TYR A 13 11.64 6.98 29.23
CA TYR A 13 13.00 7.48 29.38
C TYR A 13 13.76 6.81 30.53
N LEU A 14 13.10 6.53 31.64
CA LEU A 14 13.68 5.75 32.76
C LEU A 14 14.15 4.38 32.28
N LEU A 15 13.36 3.72 31.44
CA LEU A 15 13.67 2.42 30.83
C LEU A 15 14.69 2.49 29.68
N ASN A 16 15.20 3.67 29.34
CA ASN A 16 16.09 3.89 28.18
C ASN A 16 15.55 3.29 26.87
N LEU A 17 14.23 3.37 26.65
CA LEU A 17 13.66 2.89 25.39
C LEU A 17 14.20 3.71 24.22
N HIS A 18 14.63 3.02 23.17
CA HIS A 18 15.13 3.68 21.96
C HIS A 18 13.96 4.25 21.16
N ILE A 19 13.79 5.59 21.23
CA ILE A 19 12.71 6.31 20.57
C ILE A 19 13.08 6.54 19.10
N ARG A 20 12.24 6.07 18.20
CA ARG A 20 12.38 6.23 16.74
C ARG A 20 11.67 7.47 16.20
N HIS A 21 10.45 7.73 16.70
CA HIS A 21 9.66 8.90 16.32
C HIS A 21 9.01 9.52 17.54
N LYS A 22 8.88 10.84 17.53
CA LYS A 22 8.28 11.62 18.62
C LYS A 22 7.37 12.69 18.03
N ASN A 23 6.17 12.79 18.58
CA ASN A 23 5.26 13.89 18.32
C ASN A 23 4.61 14.36 19.63
N THR A 24 3.70 15.33 19.55
CA THR A 24 3.01 15.91 20.74
C THR A 24 2.04 14.95 21.43
N VAL A 25 1.67 13.84 20.77
CA VAL A 25 0.63 12.91 21.23
C VAL A 25 1.21 11.54 21.58
N SER A 26 2.30 11.12 20.94
CA SER A 26 2.87 9.79 21.11
C SER A 26 4.38 9.73 20.89
N LEU A 27 4.99 8.66 21.43
CA LEU A 27 6.34 8.22 21.12
C LEU A 27 6.25 6.85 20.46
N ASP A 28 7.03 6.62 19.39
CA ASP A 28 7.22 5.30 18.80
C ASP A 28 8.62 4.81 19.13
N ALA A 29 8.72 3.66 19.78
CA ALA A 29 9.96 3.11 20.31
C ALA A 29 10.21 1.68 19.80
N ASP A 30 11.45 1.24 19.96
CA ASP A 30 11.79 -0.17 19.80
C ASP A 30 11.09 -0.98 20.91
N CYS A 31 10.55 -2.13 20.55
CA CYS A 31 9.74 -2.93 21.49
C CYS A 31 10.63 -3.84 22.34
N PRO A 32 10.66 -3.68 23.69
CA PRO A 32 11.45 -4.54 24.56
C PRO A 32 10.88 -5.95 24.71
N PHE A 33 9.62 -6.17 24.30
CA PHE A 33 8.96 -7.47 24.44
C PHE A 33 9.20 -8.42 23.29
N CYS A 34 9.29 -7.90 22.04
CA CYS A 34 9.48 -8.73 20.85
C CYS A 34 10.73 -8.38 20.03
N GLY A 35 11.58 -7.48 20.54
CA GLY A 35 12.80 -7.08 19.88
C GLY A 35 12.62 -6.32 18.56
N ASP A 36 11.41 -5.77 18.28
CA ASP A 36 11.21 -4.92 17.12
C ASP A 36 12.09 -3.67 17.20
N ARG A 37 12.83 -3.39 16.13
CA ARG A 37 13.70 -2.20 16.00
C ARG A 37 13.18 -1.20 14.97
N LYS A 38 11.88 -1.25 14.65
CA LYS A 38 11.24 -0.39 13.64
C LYS A 38 10.22 0.60 14.25
N GLY A 39 10.27 0.80 15.57
CA GLY A 39 9.38 1.72 16.26
C GLY A 39 7.92 1.24 16.33
N LYS A 40 7.69 -0.06 16.48
CA LYS A 40 6.32 -0.61 16.55
C LYS A 40 5.67 -0.53 17.92
N LEU A 41 6.42 -0.16 18.97
CA LEU A 41 5.88 0.15 20.28
C LEU A 41 5.42 1.62 20.30
N ASN A 42 4.12 1.85 20.25
CA ASN A 42 3.52 3.17 20.39
C ASN A 42 3.16 3.45 21.86
N LEU A 43 3.62 4.58 22.39
CA LEU A 43 3.28 5.09 23.73
C LEU A 43 2.40 6.33 23.57
N ASN A 44 1.15 6.25 23.97
CA ASN A 44 0.21 7.37 23.92
C ASN A 44 0.37 8.28 25.15
N LEU A 45 0.86 9.48 24.95
CA LEU A 45 1.20 10.42 26.04
C LEU A 45 -0.02 10.99 26.77
N LYS A 46 -1.17 11.12 26.07
CA LYS A 46 -2.41 11.63 26.66
C LYS A 46 -3.11 10.57 27.53
N LYS A 47 -3.05 9.31 27.10
CA LYS A 47 -3.76 8.20 27.77
C LYS A 47 -2.86 7.44 28.75
N ASN A 48 -1.57 7.70 28.80
CA ASN A 48 -0.58 6.97 29.61
C ASN A 48 -0.60 5.45 29.38
N VAL A 49 -0.76 5.02 28.10
CA VAL A 49 -0.80 3.61 27.70
C VAL A 49 0.18 3.33 26.57
N PHE A 50 0.61 2.06 26.47
CA PHE A 50 1.41 1.59 25.36
C PHE A 50 0.72 0.44 24.62
N LYS A 51 1.08 0.27 23.35
CA LYS A 51 0.72 -0.89 22.52
C LYS A 51 1.80 -1.14 21.48
N CYS A 52 2.26 -2.36 21.37
CA CYS A 52 3.11 -2.78 20.27
C CYS A 52 2.26 -3.28 19.10
N ASN A 53 2.43 -2.66 17.93
CA ASN A 53 1.69 -3.05 16.71
C ASN A 53 2.26 -4.33 16.06
N ARG A 54 3.35 -4.91 16.59
CA ARG A 54 3.93 -6.17 16.12
C ARG A 54 3.53 -7.37 16.98
N CYS A 55 3.73 -7.29 18.30
CA CYS A 55 3.44 -8.42 19.20
C CYS A 55 2.13 -8.28 19.96
N GLY A 56 1.39 -7.18 19.79
CA GLY A 56 0.12 -6.94 20.49
C GLY A 56 0.26 -6.54 21.96
N GLU A 57 1.47 -6.59 22.55
CA GLU A 57 1.70 -6.28 23.95
C GLU A 57 1.24 -4.87 24.28
N SER A 58 0.46 -4.72 25.37
CA SER A 58 -0.17 -3.46 25.72
C SER A 58 -0.39 -3.32 27.22
N GLY A 59 -0.61 -2.06 27.69
CA GLY A 59 -0.89 -1.78 29.09
C GLY A 59 -0.74 -0.31 29.42
N GLY A 60 -0.87 0.00 30.71
CA GLY A 60 -0.57 1.32 31.26
C GLY A 60 0.91 1.50 31.60
N MET A 61 1.29 2.69 32.08
CA MET A 61 2.68 3.03 32.40
C MET A 61 3.31 2.11 33.46
N LEU A 62 2.55 1.70 34.50
CA LEU A 62 3.04 0.76 35.49
C LEU A 62 3.25 -0.64 34.92
N ALA A 63 2.33 -1.07 34.07
CA ALA A 63 2.43 -2.37 33.38
C ALA A 63 3.62 -2.41 32.40
N LEU A 64 4.00 -1.28 31.80
CA LEU A 64 5.20 -1.22 30.96
C LEU A 64 6.46 -1.56 31.75
N TYR A 65 6.63 -0.94 32.90
CA TYR A 65 7.74 -1.22 33.81
C TYR A 65 7.66 -2.63 34.40
N GLY A 66 6.50 -2.97 34.96
CA GLY A 66 6.29 -4.26 35.62
C GLY A 66 6.52 -5.46 34.73
N LYS A 67 6.11 -5.40 33.45
CA LYS A 67 6.35 -6.48 32.49
C LYS A 67 7.82 -6.63 32.10
N ILE A 68 8.61 -5.56 32.11
CA ILE A 68 10.04 -5.60 31.80
C ILE A 68 10.82 -6.22 32.96
N TYR A 69 10.48 -5.83 34.20
CA TYR A 69 11.22 -6.30 35.40
C TYR A 69 10.57 -7.50 36.08
N GLY A 70 9.38 -7.94 35.66
CA GLY A 70 8.66 -9.06 36.27
C GLY A 70 8.06 -8.72 37.65
N VAL A 71 7.68 -7.47 37.88
CA VAL A 71 7.10 -7.00 39.14
C VAL A 71 5.64 -6.57 38.97
N ASP A 72 4.89 -6.58 40.07
CA ASP A 72 3.50 -6.09 40.09
C ASP A 72 3.40 -4.56 40.01
N ASN A 73 2.19 -4.03 39.82
CA ASN A 73 1.98 -2.60 39.66
C ASN A 73 2.29 -1.79 40.93
N GLN A 74 2.18 -2.35 42.13
CA GLN A 74 2.50 -1.69 43.39
C GLN A 74 4.02 -1.50 43.50
N THR A 75 4.75 -2.56 43.28
CA THR A 75 6.23 -2.57 43.26
C THR A 75 6.75 -1.65 42.14
N ALA A 76 6.20 -1.76 40.93
CA ALA A 76 6.55 -0.87 39.82
C ALA A 76 6.33 0.61 40.18
N CYS A 77 5.22 0.96 40.81
CA CYS A 77 4.95 2.33 41.21
C CYS A 77 5.97 2.87 42.23
N LYS A 78 6.37 2.05 43.19
CA LYS A 78 7.36 2.41 44.20
C LYS A 78 8.74 2.61 43.55
N GLU A 79 9.18 1.63 42.78
CA GLU A 79 10.50 1.66 42.12
C GLU A 79 10.65 2.83 41.14
N ILE A 80 9.58 3.13 40.35
CA ILE A 80 9.57 4.29 39.45
C ILE A 80 9.67 5.59 40.23
N LYS A 81 8.91 5.76 41.32
CA LYS A 81 8.99 6.94 42.17
C LYS A 81 10.38 7.13 42.76
N ASP A 82 10.95 6.07 43.29
CA ASP A 82 12.28 6.09 43.91
C ASP A 82 13.37 6.43 42.90
N ALA A 83 13.33 5.86 41.69
CA ALA A 83 14.28 6.11 40.63
C ALA A 83 14.17 7.54 40.08
N LEU A 84 12.95 8.04 39.84
CA LEU A 84 12.75 9.41 39.36
C LEU A 84 13.06 10.48 40.45
N GLY A 85 12.81 10.14 41.74
CA GLY A 85 13.12 11.04 42.87
C GLY A 85 14.64 11.21 43.11
N ARG A 86 15.46 10.22 42.73
CA ARG A 86 16.92 10.29 42.84
C ARG A 86 17.63 10.78 41.57
N ASN A 87 16.89 11.09 40.50
CA ASN A 87 17.46 11.40 39.19
C ASN A 87 18.33 10.25 38.62
N GLU A 88 18.11 9.02 39.08
CA GLU A 88 18.85 7.83 38.67
C GLU A 88 18.17 7.19 37.45
N LYS A 89 18.98 6.65 36.55
CA LYS A 89 18.47 5.75 35.51
C LYS A 89 18.10 4.42 36.16
N ALA A 90 17.02 3.79 35.70
CA ALA A 90 16.71 2.43 36.11
C ALA A 90 17.92 1.50 35.88
N PRO A 91 18.12 0.48 36.73
CA PRO A 91 19.19 -0.50 36.52
C PRO A 91 19.20 -1.00 35.07
N SER A 92 20.36 -1.18 34.48
CA SER A 92 20.47 -1.73 33.15
C SER A 92 19.87 -3.13 33.13
N TYR A 93 18.73 -3.30 32.45
CA TYR A 93 18.17 -4.62 32.23
C TYR A 93 18.85 -5.22 31.01
N GLN A 94 19.36 -6.44 31.15
CA GLN A 94 19.74 -7.23 30.00
C GLN A 94 18.46 -7.60 29.27
N VAL A 95 18.31 -7.08 28.04
CA VAL A 95 17.22 -7.49 27.17
C VAL A 95 17.46 -8.94 26.77
N THR A 96 17.08 -9.87 27.63
CA THR A 96 16.84 -11.24 27.21
C THR A 96 15.60 -11.17 26.35
N TYR A 97 15.80 -11.02 25.05
CA TYR A 97 14.72 -11.23 24.11
C TYR A 97 14.24 -12.67 24.30
N LYS A 98 13.22 -12.88 25.16
CA LYS A 98 12.38 -14.06 24.96
C LYS A 98 11.95 -13.91 23.51
N LYS A 99 12.36 -14.85 22.67
CA LYS A 99 11.79 -15.04 21.34
C LYS A 99 10.34 -15.36 21.61
N VAL A 100 9.54 -14.30 21.89
CA VAL A 100 8.10 -14.39 21.85
C VAL A 100 7.88 -14.58 20.36
N GLU A 101 7.80 -15.82 19.94
CA GLU A 101 7.07 -16.13 18.74
C GLU A 101 5.78 -15.31 18.90
N PRO A 102 5.47 -14.43 17.95
CA PRO A 102 4.25 -13.69 18.04
C PRO A 102 3.19 -14.77 18.25
N LYS A 103 2.50 -14.75 19.38
CA LYS A 103 1.14 -15.25 19.44
C LYS A 103 0.34 -14.23 18.62
N GLU A 104 0.60 -14.17 17.32
CA GLU A 104 -0.47 -14.05 16.38
C GLU A 104 -1.37 -15.20 16.79
N ALA A 105 -2.52 -14.94 17.37
CA ALA A 105 -3.63 -15.86 17.23
C ALA A 105 -3.60 -16.13 15.73
N GLU A 106 -3.21 -17.37 15.36
CA GLU A 106 -3.05 -17.74 13.96
C GLU A 106 -4.39 -17.40 13.33
N ILE A 107 -4.41 -16.27 12.58
CA ILE A 107 -5.60 -15.87 11.86
C ILE A 107 -5.72 -16.94 10.80
N GLU A 108 -6.66 -17.86 11.01
CA GLU A 108 -6.94 -18.88 10.02
C GLU A 108 -7.39 -18.19 8.74
N ASN A 109 -6.57 -18.26 7.73
CA ASN A 109 -6.87 -17.76 6.41
C ASN A 109 -7.50 -18.86 5.54
N ALA A 110 -8.50 -18.49 4.77
CA ALA A 110 -9.05 -19.40 3.77
C ALA A 110 -8.06 -19.60 2.62
N PRO A 111 -8.02 -20.77 1.97
CA PRO A 111 -7.31 -20.92 0.71
C PRO A 111 -7.92 -19.99 -0.36
N PRO A 112 -7.13 -19.43 -1.27
CA PRO A 112 -7.64 -18.60 -2.36
C PRO A 112 -8.62 -19.38 -3.24
N ALA A 113 -9.75 -18.76 -3.57
CA ALA A 113 -10.71 -19.31 -4.53
C ALA A 113 -10.13 -19.32 -5.94
N SER A 114 -10.71 -20.16 -6.84
CA SER A 114 -10.36 -20.15 -8.25
C SER A 114 -10.72 -18.80 -8.92
N ASP A 115 -10.14 -18.54 -10.08
CA ASP A 115 -10.36 -17.27 -10.79
C ASP A 115 -11.81 -17.13 -11.26
N GLU A 116 -12.49 -18.21 -11.63
CA GLU A 116 -13.89 -18.26 -12.00
C GLU A 116 -14.80 -17.89 -10.81
N VAL A 117 -14.49 -18.41 -9.62
CA VAL A 117 -15.22 -18.08 -8.39
C VAL A 117 -15.04 -16.62 -8.02
N LYS A 118 -13.81 -16.11 -8.09
CA LYS A 118 -13.52 -14.67 -7.87
C LYS A 118 -14.30 -13.82 -8.88
N HIS A 119 -14.20 -14.15 -10.16
CA HIS A 119 -14.88 -13.43 -11.24
C HIS A 119 -16.38 -13.36 -11.04
N ARG A 120 -17.03 -14.52 -10.81
CA ARG A 120 -18.47 -14.58 -10.54
C ARG A 120 -18.88 -13.72 -9.35
N THR A 121 -18.12 -13.81 -8.25
CA THR A 121 -18.42 -13.07 -7.03
C THR A 121 -18.21 -11.58 -7.20
N TYR A 122 -17.11 -11.14 -7.82
CA TYR A 122 -16.85 -9.72 -8.08
C TYR A 122 -17.84 -9.15 -9.12
N SER A 123 -18.17 -9.89 -10.18
CA SER A 123 -19.18 -9.45 -11.17
C SER A 123 -20.52 -9.21 -10.52
N MET A 124 -20.96 -10.11 -9.63
CA MET A 124 -22.20 -9.90 -8.87
C MET A 124 -22.06 -8.77 -7.86
N LEU A 125 -20.93 -8.61 -7.18
CA LEU A 125 -20.68 -7.46 -6.31
C LEU A 125 -20.83 -6.13 -7.08
N PHE A 126 -20.19 -6.02 -8.22
CA PHE A 126 -20.25 -4.81 -9.05
C PHE A 126 -21.65 -4.52 -9.59
N SER A 127 -22.45 -5.55 -9.91
CA SER A 127 -23.84 -5.36 -10.35
C SER A 127 -24.74 -4.75 -9.27
N LEU A 128 -24.40 -4.95 -7.99
CA LEU A 128 -25.15 -4.41 -6.85
C LEU A 128 -24.72 -2.98 -6.46
N LEU A 129 -23.67 -2.44 -7.08
CA LEU A 129 -23.08 -1.15 -6.74
C LEU A 129 -23.22 -0.16 -7.89
N VAL A 130 -23.14 1.12 -7.53
CA VAL A 130 -23.22 2.24 -8.49
C VAL A 130 -21.89 2.98 -8.54
N LEU A 131 -21.62 3.68 -9.63
CA LEU A 131 -20.54 4.64 -9.73
C LEU A 131 -21.07 6.04 -9.40
N ALA A 132 -20.54 6.68 -8.37
CA ALA A 132 -20.90 8.04 -7.99
C ALA A 132 -20.47 9.03 -9.09
N GLU A 133 -21.27 10.07 -9.27
CA GLU A 133 -21.05 11.08 -10.32
C GLU A 133 -19.68 11.77 -10.23
N SER A 134 -19.18 12.01 -9.00
CA SER A 134 -17.83 12.55 -8.78
C SER A 134 -16.73 11.64 -9.30
N HIS A 135 -16.88 10.32 -9.14
CA HIS A 135 -15.93 9.33 -9.65
C HIS A 135 -16.04 9.20 -11.19
N LYS A 136 -17.26 9.23 -11.73
CA LYS A 136 -17.48 9.26 -13.18
C LYS A 136 -16.77 10.47 -13.81
N LYS A 137 -16.96 11.67 -13.25
CA LYS A 137 -16.26 12.88 -13.69
C LYS A 137 -14.74 12.76 -13.63
N ASN A 138 -14.21 12.11 -12.58
CA ASN A 138 -12.76 11.87 -12.48
C ASN A 138 -12.24 10.94 -13.59
N LEU A 139 -13.01 9.91 -13.96
CA LEU A 139 -12.65 8.98 -15.04
C LEU A 139 -12.74 9.64 -16.42
N LEU A 140 -13.79 10.44 -16.67
CA LEU A 140 -13.93 11.27 -17.88
C LEU A 140 -12.77 12.25 -18.04
N ALA A 141 -12.39 12.93 -16.95
CA ALA A 141 -11.24 13.86 -16.94
C ALA A 141 -9.90 13.17 -17.25
N ARG A 142 -9.82 11.84 -17.12
CA ARG A 142 -8.65 11.03 -17.52
C ARG A 142 -8.66 10.61 -18.99
N GLY A 143 -9.69 11.00 -19.73
CA GLY A 143 -9.82 10.72 -21.16
C GLY A 143 -10.65 9.48 -21.50
N LEU A 144 -11.26 8.79 -20.52
CA LEU A 144 -12.19 7.69 -20.82
C LEU A 144 -13.53 8.25 -21.31
N SER A 145 -14.19 7.56 -22.23
CA SER A 145 -15.59 7.83 -22.59
C SER A 145 -16.54 7.19 -21.58
N GLU A 146 -17.81 7.62 -21.56
CA GLU A 146 -18.85 6.99 -20.72
C GLU A 146 -18.99 5.51 -21.01
N LYS A 147 -18.96 5.13 -22.28
CA LYS A 147 -19.03 3.74 -22.73
C LYS A 147 -17.84 2.92 -22.18
N ALA A 148 -16.61 3.45 -22.28
CA ALA A 148 -15.43 2.79 -21.74
C ALA A 148 -15.46 2.65 -20.21
N ILE A 149 -16.03 3.63 -19.51
CA ILE A 149 -16.23 3.58 -18.05
C ILE A 149 -17.21 2.45 -17.68
N GLU A 150 -18.28 2.29 -18.43
CA GLU A 150 -19.27 1.23 -18.23
C GLU A 150 -18.70 -0.15 -18.55
N GLU A 151 -18.01 -0.32 -19.69
CA GLU A 151 -17.37 -1.57 -20.12
C GLU A 151 -16.28 -2.03 -19.16
N ASN A 152 -15.52 -1.11 -18.58
CA ASN A 152 -14.50 -1.44 -17.57
C ASN A 152 -15.11 -1.78 -16.20
N GLY A 153 -16.35 -1.38 -15.95
CA GLY A 153 -17.12 -1.79 -14.78
C GLY A 153 -16.73 -1.13 -13.47
N TYR A 154 -16.19 0.10 -13.49
CA TYR A 154 -15.83 0.81 -12.27
C TYR A 154 -17.06 1.06 -11.38
N LYS A 155 -16.88 0.94 -10.06
CA LYS A 155 -17.93 1.19 -9.06
C LYS A 155 -17.36 1.95 -7.87
N SER A 156 -18.20 2.75 -7.22
CA SER A 156 -17.82 3.41 -5.96
C SER A 156 -17.83 2.42 -4.79
N THR A 157 -16.91 2.61 -3.84
CA THR A 157 -16.90 1.80 -2.62
C THR A 157 -18.15 2.10 -1.79
N PRO A 158 -18.84 1.09 -1.27
CA PRO A 158 -19.97 1.29 -0.35
C PRO A 158 -19.44 1.83 1.00
N VAL A 159 -20.24 2.65 1.67
CA VAL A 159 -19.89 3.26 2.97
C VAL A 159 -20.51 2.54 4.16
N PHE A 160 -21.53 1.70 3.95
CA PHE A 160 -22.22 0.91 4.98
C PHE A 160 -22.95 -0.31 4.37
N GLY A 161 -23.52 -1.15 5.26
CA GLY A 161 -24.36 -2.28 4.83
C GLY A 161 -23.58 -3.50 4.35
N PHE A 162 -22.33 -3.69 4.81
CA PHE A 162 -21.40 -4.73 4.33
C PHE A 162 -21.93 -6.15 4.52
N LYS A 163 -22.49 -6.50 5.71
CA LYS A 163 -23.13 -7.79 5.95
C LYS A 163 -24.33 -8.03 5.01
N LYS A 164 -25.20 -7.01 4.84
CA LYS A 164 -26.36 -7.10 3.94
C LYS A 164 -25.93 -7.29 2.49
N LEU A 165 -24.87 -6.59 2.06
CA LEU A 165 -24.29 -6.74 0.70
C LEU A 165 -23.74 -8.16 0.51
N THR A 166 -22.97 -8.67 1.46
CA THR A 166 -22.43 -10.03 1.42
C THR A 166 -23.54 -11.09 1.46
N GLY A 167 -24.57 -10.89 2.29
CA GLY A 167 -25.75 -11.77 2.33
C GLY A 167 -26.49 -11.85 1.00
N LYS A 168 -26.62 -10.72 0.25
CA LYS A 168 -27.19 -10.73 -1.10
C LYS A 168 -26.35 -11.54 -2.08
N LEU A 169 -25.03 -11.46 -2.02
CA LEU A 169 -24.12 -12.25 -2.87
C LEU A 169 -24.30 -13.75 -2.61
N ILE A 170 -24.32 -14.17 -1.34
CA ILE A 170 -24.52 -15.56 -0.95
C ILE A 170 -25.90 -16.05 -1.40
N ALA A 171 -26.96 -15.28 -1.17
CA ALA A 171 -28.32 -15.61 -1.62
C ALA A 171 -28.44 -15.74 -3.15
N SER A 172 -27.57 -15.03 -3.91
CA SER A 172 -27.46 -15.15 -5.37
C SER A 172 -26.56 -16.32 -5.83
N GLY A 173 -26.17 -17.21 -4.91
CA GLY A 173 -25.34 -18.39 -5.19
C GLY A 173 -23.86 -18.10 -5.43
N CYS A 174 -23.35 -16.95 -4.93
CA CYS A 174 -21.92 -16.65 -4.96
C CYS A 174 -21.20 -17.29 -3.76
N THR A 175 -20.00 -17.81 -4.00
CA THR A 175 -19.07 -18.27 -2.97
C THR A 175 -18.15 -17.12 -2.57
N VAL A 176 -18.22 -16.68 -1.32
CA VAL A 176 -17.37 -15.57 -0.82
C VAL A 176 -16.10 -16.09 -0.10
N LYS A 177 -16.09 -17.35 0.34
CA LYS A 177 -14.92 -18.01 0.95
C LYS A 177 -13.77 -18.04 -0.07
N GLY A 178 -12.58 -17.60 0.35
CA GLY A 178 -11.40 -17.58 -0.51
C GLY A 178 -11.37 -16.43 -1.52
N VAL A 179 -12.37 -15.53 -1.53
CA VAL A 179 -12.38 -14.34 -2.38
C VAL A 179 -11.83 -13.14 -1.60
N PRO A 180 -10.77 -12.47 -2.09
CA PRO A 180 -10.16 -11.35 -1.39
C PRO A 180 -11.16 -10.22 -1.07
N GLY A 181 -11.07 -9.68 0.14
CA GLY A 181 -12.00 -8.69 0.67
C GLY A 181 -13.08 -9.27 1.57
N PHE A 182 -13.43 -10.56 1.44
CA PHE A 182 -14.41 -11.22 2.28
C PHE A 182 -13.73 -11.97 3.44
N TYR A 183 -14.39 -12.02 4.57
CA TYR A 183 -13.91 -12.66 5.80
C TYR A 183 -15.08 -12.99 6.73
N GLN A 184 -14.83 -13.78 7.78
CA GLN A 184 -15.78 -14.02 8.86
C GLN A 184 -15.49 -13.05 10.01
N ASP A 185 -16.55 -12.43 10.52
CA ASP A 185 -16.47 -11.56 11.70
C ASP A 185 -16.46 -12.39 13.01
N ALA A 186 -16.54 -11.71 14.14
CA ALA A 186 -16.51 -12.34 15.47
C ALA A 186 -17.68 -13.29 15.72
N ASP A 187 -18.79 -13.12 15.04
CA ASP A 187 -19.98 -13.97 15.13
C ASP A 187 -19.93 -15.14 14.13
N GLY A 188 -18.85 -15.26 13.34
CA GLY A 188 -18.69 -16.28 12.30
C GLY A 188 -19.46 -15.96 11.01
N GLU A 189 -20.06 -14.78 10.89
CA GLU A 189 -20.81 -14.37 9.72
C GLU A 189 -19.90 -13.77 8.63
N TRP A 190 -20.20 -14.11 7.38
CA TRP A 190 -19.46 -13.55 6.24
C TRP A 190 -19.80 -12.08 6.01
N THR A 191 -18.76 -11.28 5.86
CA THR A 191 -18.85 -9.85 5.51
C THR A 191 -17.73 -9.46 4.58
N ILE A 192 -17.81 -8.24 4.00
CA ILE A 192 -16.74 -7.68 3.17
C ILE A 192 -16.09 -6.51 3.92
N TYR A 193 -14.78 -6.34 3.74
CA TYR A 193 -14.04 -5.27 4.40
C TYR A 193 -13.85 -4.05 3.49
N PHE A 194 -14.48 -2.95 3.88
CA PHE A 194 -14.15 -1.62 3.38
C PHE A 194 -13.76 -0.73 4.56
N ASN A 195 -12.52 -0.28 4.58
CA ASN A 195 -12.07 0.66 5.61
C ASN A 195 -12.81 1.99 5.41
N PRO A 196 -13.39 2.62 6.46
CA PRO A 196 -14.03 3.94 6.36
C PRO A 196 -13.12 5.05 5.78
N LYS A 197 -11.79 4.90 5.89
CA LYS A 197 -10.80 5.81 5.31
C LYS A 197 -10.44 5.47 3.85
N SER A 198 -11.01 4.40 3.30
CA SER A 198 -10.75 3.93 1.94
C SER A 198 -11.92 4.21 0.98
N ALA A 199 -12.67 5.29 1.23
CA ALA A 199 -13.62 5.80 0.26
C ALA A 199 -12.93 6.11 -1.07
N GLY A 200 -13.56 5.72 -2.17
CA GLY A 200 -13.01 5.86 -3.50
C GLY A 200 -13.77 5.02 -4.52
N TYR A 201 -13.12 4.64 -5.59
CA TYR A 201 -13.72 3.76 -6.57
C TYR A 201 -12.87 2.52 -6.85
N MET A 202 -13.57 1.43 -7.10
CA MET A 202 -13.04 0.11 -7.36
C MET A 202 -12.73 -0.05 -8.85
N ILE A 203 -11.60 -0.67 -9.12
CA ILE A 203 -11.03 -0.95 -10.44
C ILE A 203 -10.94 -2.47 -10.55
N PRO A 204 -11.70 -3.12 -11.43
CA PRO A 204 -11.57 -4.54 -11.69
C PRO A 204 -10.20 -4.86 -12.25
N VAL A 205 -9.55 -5.90 -11.72
CA VAL A 205 -8.25 -6.38 -12.21
C VAL A 205 -8.48 -7.70 -12.93
N LYS A 206 -8.21 -7.73 -14.23
CA LYS A 206 -8.50 -8.86 -15.13
C LYS A 206 -7.24 -9.65 -15.43
N ASN A 207 -7.34 -10.98 -15.44
CA ASN A 207 -6.29 -11.90 -15.88
C ASN A 207 -6.28 -12.05 -17.41
N LEU A 208 -5.51 -13.03 -17.93
CA LEU A 208 -5.37 -13.31 -19.36
C LEU A 208 -6.68 -13.78 -20.02
N ASP A 209 -7.55 -14.42 -19.25
CA ASP A 209 -8.86 -14.91 -19.71
C ASP A 209 -9.95 -13.83 -19.62
N GLY A 210 -9.59 -12.61 -19.24
CA GLY A 210 -10.53 -11.50 -19.02
C GLY A 210 -11.35 -11.61 -17.74
N LEU A 211 -11.06 -12.60 -16.88
CA LEU A 211 -11.74 -12.80 -15.61
C LEU A 211 -11.27 -11.78 -14.57
N THR A 212 -12.20 -11.19 -13.83
CA THR A 212 -11.88 -10.31 -12.70
C THR A 212 -11.37 -11.13 -11.53
N VAL A 213 -10.07 -11.07 -11.26
CA VAL A 213 -9.37 -11.88 -10.24
C VAL A 213 -8.95 -11.08 -9.01
N GLY A 214 -9.10 -9.78 -9.05
CA GLY A 214 -8.80 -8.86 -7.96
C GLY A 214 -9.49 -7.51 -8.15
N VAL A 215 -9.47 -6.70 -7.11
CA VAL A 215 -10.02 -5.35 -7.13
C VAL A 215 -9.03 -4.40 -6.49
N GLN A 216 -8.64 -3.38 -7.22
CA GLN A 216 -7.87 -2.26 -6.69
C GLN A 216 -8.82 -1.09 -6.41
N ILE A 217 -8.59 -0.37 -5.32
CA ILE A 217 -9.40 0.80 -4.94
C ILE A 217 -8.53 2.04 -5.08
N ARG A 218 -8.96 2.97 -5.93
CA ARG A 218 -8.39 4.30 -5.97
C ARG A 218 -9.06 5.17 -4.92
N LEU A 219 -8.27 5.63 -3.97
CA LEU A 219 -8.75 6.44 -2.84
C LEU A 219 -9.05 7.87 -3.26
N ASP A 220 -10.13 8.45 -2.73
CA ASP A 220 -10.47 9.87 -2.87
C ASP A 220 -9.41 10.76 -2.23
N ARG A 221 -8.91 10.32 -1.09
CA ARG A 221 -7.82 10.97 -0.36
C ARG A 221 -6.70 9.97 -0.09
N PRO A 222 -5.45 10.31 -0.38
CA PRO A 222 -4.34 9.42 -0.05
C PRO A 222 -4.32 9.07 1.44
N TYR A 223 -4.19 7.78 1.76
CA TYR A 223 -4.06 7.29 3.12
C TYR A 223 -2.68 6.67 3.31
N ASP A 224 -1.93 7.14 4.32
CA ASP A 224 -0.55 6.70 4.58
C ASP A 224 0.36 6.80 3.32
N GLY A 225 0.18 7.88 2.56
CA GLY A 225 0.91 8.15 1.31
C GLY A 225 0.50 7.28 0.11
N ARG A 226 -0.47 6.38 0.27
CA ARG A 226 -0.99 5.49 -0.77
C ARG A 226 -2.21 6.10 -1.43
N LYS A 227 -2.21 6.14 -2.76
CA LYS A 227 -3.37 6.54 -3.59
C LYS A 227 -4.23 5.34 -3.97
N TYR A 228 -3.66 4.15 -3.94
CA TYR A 228 -4.29 2.89 -4.32
C TYR A 228 -4.07 1.85 -3.23
N ILE A 229 -5.11 1.06 -2.96
CA ILE A 229 -5.07 -0.10 -2.07
C ILE A 229 -5.75 -1.29 -2.73
N TRP A 230 -5.45 -2.49 -2.24
CA TRP A 230 -6.16 -3.69 -2.66
C TRP A 230 -7.39 -3.94 -1.79
N LEU A 231 -8.47 -4.43 -2.41
CA LEU A 231 -9.52 -5.11 -1.69
C LEU A 231 -8.95 -6.45 -1.20
N SER A 232 -8.66 -6.55 0.09
CA SER A 232 -7.96 -7.66 0.72
C SER A 232 -8.43 -7.83 2.16
N SER A 233 -8.49 -9.05 2.64
CA SER A 233 -8.97 -9.42 3.98
C SER A 233 -7.97 -10.30 4.75
N VAL A 234 -6.73 -10.38 4.31
CA VAL A 234 -5.68 -11.26 4.87
C VAL A 234 -5.46 -11.15 6.39
N ASN A 235 -5.82 -10.02 7.00
CA ASN A 235 -5.69 -9.80 8.44
C ASN A 235 -6.96 -10.14 9.25
N PHE A 236 -7.91 -10.83 8.65
CA PHE A 236 -9.18 -11.22 9.25
C PHE A 236 -9.36 -12.75 9.20
N HIS A 237 -10.15 -13.29 10.13
CA HIS A 237 -10.47 -14.73 10.16
C HIS A 237 -11.12 -15.17 8.85
N MET A 238 -10.65 -16.29 8.28
CA MET A 238 -11.04 -16.79 6.96
C MET A 238 -10.84 -15.78 5.80
N GLY A 239 -10.06 -14.71 6.03
CA GLY A 239 -9.70 -13.72 5.02
C GLY A 239 -8.63 -14.22 4.07
N VAL A 240 -8.44 -13.50 2.94
CA VAL A 240 -7.50 -13.86 1.89
C VAL A 240 -6.77 -12.62 1.37
N SER A 241 -5.50 -12.77 1.03
CA SER A 241 -4.71 -11.76 0.33
C SER A 241 -5.22 -11.57 -1.11
N SER A 242 -5.12 -10.33 -1.62
CA SER A 242 -5.39 -10.06 -3.04
C SER A 242 -4.43 -10.78 -4.00
N GLY A 243 -3.25 -11.22 -3.52
CA GLY A 243 -2.20 -11.81 -4.36
C GLY A 243 -1.54 -10.84 -5.33
N SER A 244 -2.01 -9.58 -5.41
CA SER A 244 -1.47 -8.53 -6.30
C SER A 244 -1.35 -8.99 -7.77
N PRO A 245 -2.43 -9.45 -8.42
CA PRO A 245 -2.39 -9.95 -9.79
C PRO A 245 -1.99 -8.85 -10.78
N ILE A 246 -1.41 -9.26 -11.92
CA ILE A 246 -1.17 -8.38 -13.05
C ILE A 246 -2.51 -8.16 -13.78
N HIS A 247 -2.81 -6.91 -14.13
CA HIS A 247 -3.99 -6.57 -14.91
C HIS A 247 -3.68 -6.55 -16.40
N LEU A 248 -4.48 -7.24 -17.20
CA LEU A 248 -4.45 -7.12 -18.64
C LEU A 248 -5.51 -6.11 -19.11
N ALA A 249 -5.06 -5.01 -19.69
CA ALA A 249 -5.89 -4.08 -20.43
C ALA A 249 -5.67 -4.30 -21.93
N GLY A 250 -6.47 -5.15 -22.55
CA GLY A 250 -6.35 -5.50 -23.96
C GLY A 250 -6.47 -7.00 -24.23
N GLU A 251 -5.70 -7.50 -25.18
CA GLU A 251 -5.84 -8.85 -25.72
C GLU A 251 -4.70 -9.76 -25.26
N ALA A 252 -5.01 -10.95 -24.76
CA ALA A 252 -4.03 -11.97 -24.48
C ALA A 252 -3.35 -12.41 -25.80
N GLY A 253 -2.01 -12.54 -25.78
CA GLY A 253 -1.24 -12.92 -26.96
C GLY A 253 -1.09 -11.81 -28.01
N ALA A 254 -1.44 -10.56 -27.70
CA ALA A 254 -1.09 -9.45 -28.58
C ALA A 254 0.42 -9.45 -28.87
N LYS A 255 0.80 -9.30 -30.17
CA LYS A 255 2.21 -9.36 -30.60
C LYS A 255 3.11 -8.39 -29.84
N VAL A 256 2.58 -7.23 -29.46
CA VAL A 256 3.27 -6.20 -28.73
C VAL A 256 2.50 -5.87 -27.45
N VAL A 257 3.15 -5.98 -26.31
CA VAL A 257 2.58 -5.62 -25.01
C VAL A 257 3.38 -4.47 -24.36
N PHE A 258 2.66 -3.53 -23.74
CA PHE A 258 3.22 -2.42 -23.00
C PHE A 258 3.09 -2.72 -21.51
N VAL A 259 4.18 -2.68 -20.75
CA VAL A 259 4.17 -2.90 -19.31
C VAL A 259 4.18 -1.55 -18.59
N THR A 260 3.11 -1.29 -17.81
CA THR A 260 2.97 -0.03 -17.05
C THR A 260 2.60 -0.29 -15.60
N GLU A 261 2.52 0.78 -14.79
CA GLU A 261 2.14 0.74 -13.38
C GLU A 261 0.67 1.14 -13.20
N GLY A 262 -0.10 0.27 -12.55
CA GLY A 262 -1.48 0.51 -12.12
C GLY A 262 -2.54 0.16 -13.18
N PRO A 263 -3.58 -0.62 -12.79
CA PRO A 263 -4.66 -1.05 -13.68
C PRO A 263 -5.37 0.10 -14.38
N LEU A 264 -5.75 1.16 -13.63
CA LEU A 264 -6.44 2.31 -14.22
C LEU A 264 -5.64 3.00 -15.32
N LYS A 265 -4.32 3.11 -15.14
CA LYS A 265 -3.44 3.68 -16.17
C LYS A 265 -3.44 2.83 -17.44
N GLY A 266 -3.41 1.50 -17.26
CA GLY A 266 -3.53 0.57 -18.39
C GLY A 266 -4.85 0.69 -19.13
N ASP A 267 -5.98 0.76 -18.41
CA ASP A 267 -7.31 0.93 -19.00
C ASP A 267 -7.42 2.20 -19.83
N VAL A 268 -6.95 3.34 -19.27
CA VAL A 268 -6.91 4.62 -19.97
C VAL A 268 -6.02 4.54 -21.21
N SER A 269 -4.82 3.97 -21.05
CA SER A 269 -3.87 3.83 -22.16
C SER A 269 -4.39 2.91 -23.27
N ARG A 270 -5.06 1.80 -22.91
CA ARG A 270 -5.73 0.91 -23.86
C ARG A 270 -6.81 1.66 -24.65
N PHE A 271 -7.68 2.38 -23.93
CA PHE A 271 -8.76 3.15 -24.55
C PHE A 271 -8.22 4.18 -25.56
N LEU A 272 -7.19 4.93 -25.18
CA LEU A 272 -6.64 6.02 -25.99
C LEU A 272 -5.80 5.54 -27.20
N SER A 273 -5.17 4.38 -27.10
CA SER A 273 -4.21 3.90 -28.12
C SER A 273 -4.63 2.66 -28.88
N GLY A 274 -5.64 1.92 -28.39
CA GLY A 274 -5.96 0.61 -28.91
C GLY A 274 -4.91 -0.48 -28.64
N ARG A 275 -3.83 -0.18 -27.91
CA ARG A 275 -2.72 -1.10 -27.61
C ARG A 275 -2.99 -1.94 -26.36
N THR A 276 -2.29 -3.06 -26.20
CA THR A 276 -2.42 -3.96 -25.04
C THR A 276 -1.42 -3.60 -23.95
N PHE A 277 -1.90 -3.48 -22.70
CA PHE A 277 -1.10 -3.15 -21.53
C PHE A 277 -1.17 -4.23 -20.46
N ALA A 278 -0.01 -4.68 -19.99
CA ALA A 278 0.18 -5.49 -18.79
C ALA A 278 0.52 -4.55 -17.62
N CYS A 279 -0.34 -4.50 -16.60
CA CYS A 279 -0.26 -3.48 -15.55
C CYS A 279 0.17 -4.10 -14.23
N VAL A 280 1.39 -3.79 -13.79
CA VAL A 280 1.85 -4.18 -12.45
C VAL A 280 1.13 -3.32 -11.40
N PRO A 281 0.81 -3.88 -10.20
CA PRO A 281 0.16 -3.11 -9.14
C PRO A 281 0.95 -1.90 -8.64
N GLY A 282 2.25 -1.96 -8.78
CA GLY A 282 3.22 -0.94 -8.48
C GLY A 282 4.59 -1.37 -9.01
N VAL A 283 5.44 -0.44 -9.38
CA VAL A 283 6.72 -0.70 -10.06
C VAL A 283 7.64 -1.70 -9.35
N ASN A 284 7.51 -1.86 -8.03
CA ASN A 284 8.23 -2.85 -7.23
C ASN A 284 7.42 -4.11 -6.89
N GLN A 285 6.18 -4.24 -7.38
CA GLN A 285 5.31 -5.42 -7.19
C GLN A 285 5.26 -6.26 -8.47
N TYR A 286 6.40 -6.81 -8.82
CA TYR A 286 6.62 -7.53 -10.08
C TYR A 286 6.67 -9.06 -9.90
N ALA A 287 6.34 -9.61 -8.73
CA ALA A 287 6.45 -11.06 -8.46
C ALA A 287 5.67 -11.92 -9.48
N ASN A 288 4.49 -11.45 -9.86
CA ASN A 288 3.62 -12.16 -10.82
C ASN A 288 3.89 -11.80 -12.28
N LEU A 289 4.87 -10.93 -12.57
CA LEU A 289 5.09 -10.42 -13.93
C LEU A 289 5.79 -11.46 -14.83
N ALA A 290 6.74 -12.23 -14.29
CA ALA A 290 7.46 -13.22 -15.08
C ALA A 290 6.53 -14.33 -15.60
N PRO A 291 5.73 -15.04 -14.77
CA PRO A 291 4.80 -16.04 -15.26
C PRO A 291 3.71 -15.43 -16.15
N PHE A 292 3.30 -14.19 -15.91
CA PHE A 292 2.34 -13.50 -16.78
C PHE A 292 2.90 -13.27 -18.19
N LEU A 293 4.13 -12.74 -18.31
CA LEU A 293 4.77 -12.51 -19.61
C LEU A 293 5.15 -13.82 -20.32
N GLU A 294 5.49 -14.88 -19.57
CA GLU A 294 5.70 -16.22 -20.12
C GLU A 294 4.43 -16.75 -20.79
N SER A 295 3.28 -16.62 -20.11
CA SER A 295 1.98 -16.99 -20.69
C SER A 295 1.63 -16.12 -21.89
N MET A 296 1.88 -14.80 -21.85
CA MET A 296 1.69 -13.91 -23.00
C MET A 296 2.55 -14.32 -24.19
N LYS A 297 3.83 -14.69 -23.96
CA LYS A 297 4.73 -15.22 -25.01
C LYS A 297 4.18 -16.50 -25.62
N ALA A 298 3.73 -17.43 -24.79
CA ALA A 298 3.13 -18.68 -25.26
C ALA A 298 1.87 -18.46 -26.13
N LEU A 299 1.13 -17.39 -25.88
CA LEU A 299 -0.05 -16.97 -26.63
C LEU A 299 0.30 -16.13 -27.88
N GLY A 300 1.56 -15.78 -28.14
CA GLY A 300 1.98 -15.10 -29.36
C GLY A 300 2.59 -13.70 -29.17
N THR A 301 2.88 -13.25 -27.96
CA THR A 301 3.59 -11.98 -27.74
C THR A 301 5.05 -12.09 -28.18
N GLU A 302 5.47 -11.16 -29.02
CA GLU A 302 6.79 -11.13 -29.66
C GLU A 302 7.67 -9.98 -29.12
N PHE A 303 7.08 -8.93 -28.56
CA PHE A 303 7.80 -7.72 -28.13
C PHE A 303 7.18 -7.05 -26.90
N VAL A 304 8.04 -6.50 -26.03
CA VAL A 304 7.64 -5.81 -24.79
C VAL A 304 8.14 -4.37 -24.78
N TYR A 305 7.25 -3.40 -24.59
CA TYR A 305 7.63 -2.03 -24.26
C TYR A 305 7.54 -1.79 -22.75
N GLU A 306 8.62 -1.30 -22.13
CA GLU A 306 8.57 -0.74 -20.79
C GLU A 306 8.01 0.69 -20.88
N ALA A 307 6.84 0.92 -20.26
CA ALA A 307 6.08 2.17 -20.26
C ALA A 307 5.82 2.69 -18.83
N TYR A 308 6.78 2.51 -17.93
CA TYR A 308 6.71 3.06 -16.57
C TYR A 308 6.88 4.59 -16.58
N ASP A 309 6.48 5.21 -15.47
CA ASP A 309 6.52 6.66 -15.29
C ASP A 309 7.89 7.27 -15.59
N MET A 310 7.89 8.49 -16.11
CA MET A 310 9.11 9.24 -16.45
C MET A 310 9.96 9.64 -15.23
N ASP A 311 9.49 9.38 -14.01
CA ASP A 311 10.32 9.45 -12.80
C ASP A 311 11.64 8.65 -12.92
N LYS A 312 11.72 7.69 -13.85
CA LYS A 312 12.96 6.96 -14.19
C LYS A 312 14.08 7.87 -14.71
N LEU A 313 13.73 9.02 -15.27
CA LEU A 313 14.65 10.05 -15.77
C LEU A 313 14.53 11.38 -14.97
N LEU A 314 13.94 11.33 -13.75
CA LEU A 314 13.79 12.50 -12.89
C LEU A 314 15.15 13.09 -12.51
N LYS A 315 15.38 14.39 -12.76
CA LYS A 315 16.57 15.10 -12.24
C LYS A 315 16.56 15.09 -10.70
N PRO A 316 17.58 14.51 -10.06
CA PRO A 316 17.61 14.38 -8.60
C PRO A 316 18.08 15.63 -7.88
N VAL A 317 17.72 16.82 -8.38
CA VAL A 317 18.09 18.12 -7.80
C VAL A 317 16.86 18.92 -7.37
N CYS A 318 17.00 19.74 -6.34
CA CYS A 318 15.98 20.70 -5.95
C CYS A 318 15.94 21.87 -6.94
N ARG A 319 14.74 22.24 -7.39
CA ARG A 319 14.51 23.33 -8.35
C ARG A 319 13.38 24.28 -7.93
N GLY A 320 13.17 24.46 -6.62
CA GLY A 320 12.06 25.28 -6.12
C GLY A 320 10.70 24.57 -6.10
N ASP A 321 10.63 23.30 -6.51
CA ASP A 321 9.44 22.45 -6.50
C ASP A 321 9.24 21.80 -5.12
N TYR A 322 9.02 22.62 -4.10
CA TYR A 322 8.86 22.17 -2.72
C TYR A 322 7.43 21.72 -2.40
N ASP A 323 7.33 20.67 -1.58
CA ASP A 323 6.10 20.27 -0.91
C ASP A 323 6.26 20.47 0.62
N GLU A 324 5.17 20.27 1.38
CA GLU A 324 5.15 20.41 2.85
C GLU A 324 6.25 19.61 3.56
N LYS A 325 6.68 18.48 2.98
CA LYS A 325 7.75 17.64 3.53
C LYS A 325 9.14 18.24 3.34
N CYS A 326 9.28 19.22 2.46
CA CYS A 326 10.54 19.90 2.19
C CYS A 326 10.87 20.99 3.23
N PHE A 327 9.89 21.52 3.97
CA PHE A 327 10.12 22.57 4.97
C PHE A 327 11.12 22.19 6.08
N HIS A 328 11.24 20.89 6.37
CA HIS A 328 12.21 20.36 7.34
C HIS A 328 13.51 19.84 6.69
N CYS A 329 13.65 19.98 5.37
CA CYS A 329 14.83 19.54 4.65
C CYS A 329 15.98 20.55 4.78
N GLU A 330 17.17 20.07 5.14
CA GLU A 330 18.38 20.91 5.18
C GLU A 330 18.65 21.64 3.87
N ASN A 331 18.33 20.98 2.73
CA ASN A 331 18.52 21.55 1.40
C ASN A 331 17.58 22.73 1.13
N PHE A 332 16.38 22.75 1.71
CA PHE A 332 15.45 23.89 1.58
C PHE A 332 16.06 25.20 2.11
N LYS A 333 16.83 25.13 3.21
CA LYS A 333 17.53 26.28 3.79
C LYS A 333 18.73 26.72 2.95
N LYS A 334 19.39 25.78 2.25
CA LYS A 334 20.61 26.02 1.46
C LYS A 334 20.30 26.55 0.05
N GLU A 335 19.18 26.17 -0.55
CA GLU A 335 18.83 26.57 -1.94
C GLU A 335 18.52 28.06 -2.08
N ARG A 336 18.17 28.74 -0.99
CA ARG A 336 18.13 30.23 -0.96
C ARG A 336 19.44 30.87 -1.42
N LYS A 337 20.54 30.10 -1.49
CA LYS A 337 21.87 30.50 -1.98
C LYS A 337 22.12 30.13 -3.46
N LYS A 338 21.09 29.78 -4.24
CA LYS A 338 21.16 29.47 -5.70
C LYS A 338 22.11 28.33 -6.11
N GLN A 339 22.39 27.38 -5.26
CA GLN A 339 23.19 26.20 -5.62
C GLN A 339 22.29 25.02 -5.96
N ALA A 340 22.57 24.32 -7.05
CA ALA A 340 21.91 23.06 -7.39
C ALA A 340 22.32 22.00 -6.36
N ILE A 341 21.38 21.54 -5.54
CA ILE A 341 21.64 20.60 -4.45
C ILE A 341 20.95 19.28 -4.74
N LEU A 342 21.69 18.18 -4.57
CA LEU A 342 21.16 16.83 -4.71
C LEU A 342 19.98 16.62 -3.74
N CYS A 343 18.83 16.19 -4.28
CA CYS A 343 17.63 15.87 -3.51
C CYS A 343 17.54 14.36 -3.29
N GLU A 344 17.79 13.88 -2.06
CA GLU A 344 17.71 12.47 -1.72
C GLU A 344 16.32 11.86 -1.95
N LYS A 345 15.24 12.62 -1.78
CA LYS A 345 13.87 12.18 -2.04
C LYS A 345 13.67 11.87 -3.52
N LYS A 346 14.09 12.78 -4.42
CA LYS A 346 14.04 12.60 -5.87
C LYS A 346 14.97 11.46 -6.31
N GLN A 347 16.16 11.36 -5.74
CA GLN A 347 17.10 10.26 -6.01
C GLN A 347 16.51 8.90 -5.65
N ARG A 348 15.89 8.78 -4.46
CA ARG A 348 15.20 7.54 -4.04
C ARG A 348 14.06 7.19 -4.98
N LYS A 349 13.26 8.18 -5.39
CA LYS A 349 12.15 8.00 -6.32
C LYS A 349 12.64 7.48 -7.67
N ARG A 350 13.64 8.13 -8.28
CA ARG A 350 14.31 7.69 -9.52
C ARG A 350 14.83 6.25 -9.40
N LYS A 351 15.59 5.95 -8.35
CA LYS A 351 16.14 4.61 -8.12
C LYS A 351 15.06 3.53 -7.98
N ASN A 352 13.92 3.86 -7.36
CA ASN A 352 12.81 2.91 -7.23
C ASN A 352 12.20 2.53 -8.58
N ILE A 353 11.94 3.51 -9.46
CA ILE A 353 11.43 3.23 -10.81
C ILE A 353 12.49 2.49 -11.64
N GLN A 354 13.74 2.93 -11.63
CA GLN A 354 14.84 2.27 -12.35
C GLN A 354 15.04 0.82 -11.93
N ARG A 355 14.82 0.49 -10.65
CA ARG A 355 14.82 -0.91 -10.18
C ARG A 355 13.74 -1.73 -10.86
N GLY A 356 12.51 -1.20 -10.98
CA GLY A 356 11.42 -1.85 -11.70
C GLY A 356 11.72 -2.04 -13.19
N CYS A 357 12.27 -1.01 -13.84
CA CYS A 357 12.71 -1.11 -15.25
C CYS A 357 13.78 -2.20 -15.42
N GLY A 358 14.78 -2.24 -14.53
CA GLY A 358 15.82 -3.27 -14.54
C GLY A 358 15.29 -4.70 -14.31
N LYS A 359 14.26 -4.84 -13.44
CA LYS A 359 13.60 -6.13 -13.22
C LYS A 359 12.81 -6.59 -14.44
N LEU A 360 12.03 -5.71 -15.06
CA LEU A 360 11.34 -6.03 -16.31
C LEU A 360 12.32 -6.41 -17.41
N ALA A 361 13.39 -5.64 -17.60
CA ALA A 361 14.43 -5.98 -18.58
C ALA A 361 15.09 -7.34 -18.30
N GLY A 362 15.29 -7.69 -17.01
CA GLY A 362 15.78 -9.01 -16.61
C GLY A 362 14.82 -10.14 -16.93
N ILE A 363 13.52 -9.94 -16.68
CA ILE A 363 12.47 -10.91 -17.05
C ILE A 363 12.41 -11.10 -18.57
N CYS A 364 12.43 -10.01 -19.34
CA CYS A 364 12.40 -10.08 -20.81
C CYS A 364 13.60 -10.87 -21.35
N ARG A 365 14.82 -10.64 -20.80
CA ARG A 365 16.01 -11.43 -21.20
C ARG A 365 15.87 -12.91 -20.85
N ALA A 366 15.37 -13.23 -19.66
CA ALA A 366 15.18 -14.63 -19.24
C ALA A 366 14.14 -15.38 -20.10
N LEU A 367 13.15 -14.64 -20.59
CA LEU A 367 12.10 -15.17 -21.48
C LEU A 367 12.46 -15.06 -22.97
N GLU A 368 13.63 -14.53 -23.32
CA GLU A 368 14.02 -14.25 -24.70
C GLU A 368 12.96 -13.42 -25.46
N LEU A 369 12.35 -12.46 -24.76
CA LEU A 369 11.43 -11.49 -25.33
C LEU A 369 12.20 -10.19 -25.59
N PRO A 370 12.34 -9.75 -26.85
CA PRO A 370 12.92 -8.45 -27.14
C PRO A 370 12.06 -7.35 -26.51
N GLY A 371 12.73 -6.31 -26.00
CA GLY A 371 12.03 -5.21 -25.37
C GLY A 371 12.78 -3.91 -25.43
N LYS A 372 12.04 -2.81 -25.32
CA LYS A 372 12.56 -1.43 -25.33
C LYS A 372 11.86 -0.58 -24.28
N SER A 373 12.61 0.35 -23.66
CA SER A 373 12.03 1.35 -22.77
C SER A 373 11.46 2.51 -23.60
N LEU A 374 10.21 2.90 -23.30
CA LEU A 374 9.62 4.11 -23.85
C LEU A 374 10.00 5.31 -23.00
N ILE A 375 10.32 6.39 -23.68
CA ILE A 375 10.65 7.69 -23.09
C ILE A 375 9.92 8.79 -23.85
N TRP A 376 9.49 9.81 -23.13
CA TRP A 376 8.78 10.98 -23.64
C TRP A 376 9.06 12.20 -22.75
N ASP A 377 8.67 13.42 -23.20
CA ASP A 377 8.77 14.65 -22.42
C ASP A 377 10.19 14.88 -21.89
N LEU A 378 11.19 14.83 -22.82
CA LEU A 378 12.60 15.05 -22.49
C LEU A 378 12.97 16.52 -22.62
N ASP A 379 13.87 16.99 -21.75
CA ASP A 379 14.55 18.24 -21.90
C ASP A 379 15.80 18.10 -22.79
N MET A 380 16.54 19.20 -22.99
CA MET A 380 17.73 19.23 -23.85
C MET A 380 18.88 18.34 -23.33
N ASP A 381 18.87 18.00 -22.04
CA ASP A 381 19.86 17.12 -21.43
C ASP A 381 19.45 15.64 -21.50
N GLY A 382 18.30 15.33 -22.11
CA GLY A 382 17.77 13.98 -22.22
C GLY A 382 17.18 13.44 -20.90
N GLU A 383 16.90 14.31 -19.94
CA GLU A 383 16.20 13.97 -18.71
C GLU A 383 14.72 14.39 -18.81
N TRP A 384 13.89 13.87 -17.91
CA TRP A 384 12.46 14.20 -17.92
C TRP A 384 12.24 15.70 -17.64
N ALA A 385 11.55 16.39 -18.57
CA ALA A 385 11.23 17.81 -18.47
C ALA A 385 10.25 18.17 -17.35
N GLY A 386 9.44 17.18 -16.90
CA GLY A 386 8.57 17.33 -15.73
C GLY A 386 7.10 17.61 -16.04
N HIS A 387 6.67 17.64 -17.30
CA HIS A 387 5.30 17.99 -17.68
C HIS A 387 4.40 16.75 -17.75
N ILE A 388 4.82 15.68 -18.43
CA ILE A 388 4.03 14.48 -18.69
C ILE A 388 4.66 13.29 -18.01
N LYS A 389 3.99 12.78 -16.95
CA LYS A 389 4.58 11.76 -16.10
C LYS A 389 4.26 10.35 -16.56
N GLY A 390 3.00 10.01 -16.70
CA GLY A 390 2.49 8.66 -17.03
C GLY A 390 2.28 8.47 -18.51
N VAL A 391 2.26 7.21 -18.96
CA VAL A 391 1.93 6.87 -20.35
C VAL A 391 0.50 7.25 -20.71
N ASP A 392 -0.43 7.18 -19.76
CA ASP A 392 -1.81 7.66 -19.92
C ASP A 392 -1.88 9.18 -20.16
N ASP A 393 -1.12 9.96 -19.38
CA ASP A 393 -1.01 11.42 -19.57
C ASP A 393 -0.40 11.74 -20.94
N TYR A 394 0.62 10.97 -21.38
CA TYR A 394 1.27 11.13 -22.68
C TYR A 394 0.29 10.88 -23.82
N LEU A 395 -0.44 9.77 -23.76
CA LEU A 395 -1.45 9.44 -24.77
C LEU A 395 -2.60 10.47 -24.81
N CYS A 396 -3.02 10.98 -23.65
CA CYS A 396 -4.00 12.08 -23.58
C CYS A 396 -3.48 13.34 -24.27
N SER A 397 -2.18 13.65 -24.20
CA SER A 397 -1.59 14.84 -24.84
C SER A 397 -1.53 14.73 -26.37
N LEU A 398 -1.46 13.51 -26.91
CA LEU A 398 -1.44 13.26 -28.34
C LEU A 398 -2.83 13.35 -29.01
N ASN A 399 -3.90 13.24 -28.21
CA ASN A 399 -5.28 13.24 -28.68
C ASN A 399 -5.99 14.60 -28.43
N LYS A 400 -5.26 15.60 -27.99
CA LYS A 400 -5.70 17.01 -27.88
C LYS A 400 -5.21 17.80 -29.06
#